data_e7b8c5155a16e3618af35e63ddedf378
#
_entry.id   e7b8c5155a16e3618af35e63ddedf378
#
_cell.length_a   1.000
_cell.length_b   1.000
_cell.length_c   1.000
_cell.angle_alpha   90.00
_cell.angle_beta   90.00
_cell.angle_gamma   90.00
#
_symmetry.space_group_name_H-M   'P 1'
#
loop_
_entity.id
_entity.type
_entity.pdbx_description
1 polymer ?
#
loop_
_entity_poly.entity_id
_entity_poly.type
_entity_poly.pdbx_seq_one_letter_code
_entity_poly.pdbx_strand_id
1 'polypeptide(L)'
;MNFDINYFKETAYKIFNIDSPSGYSENINKVLIELLNELGYTATLTNKGNVALKVVGESSEKTVATSAHVDTLGLMVRSISGDGTLKITRV
;
A
#
# COMPACT_ATOMS: atom_id res chain seq x y z
N MET A 1 -21.31 8.44 -12.76
CA MET A 1 -20.16 7.51 -12.47
C MET A 1 -20.72 6.17 -12.02
N ASN A 2 -20.33 5.11 -12.66
CA ASN A 2 -20.73 3.75 -12.27
C ASN A 2 -19.63 3.13 -11.42
N PHE A 3 -20.04 2.55 -10.29
CA PHE A 3 -19.13 1.85 -9.40
C PHE A 3 -18.95 0.40 -9.89
N ASP A 4 -17.73 0.04 -10.24
CA ASP A 4 -17.39 -1.33 -10.64
C ASP A 4 -17.06 -2.16 -9.40
N ILE A 5 -18.05 -2.90 -8.91
CA ILE A 5 -17.90 -3.73 -7.72
C ILE A 5 -16.93 -4.89 -7.94
N ASN A 6 -16.84 -5.43 -9.14
CA ASN A 6 -15.91 -6.52 -9.44
C ASN A 6 -14.47 -6.04 -9.41
N TYR A 7 -14.19 -4.91 -10.05
CA TYR A 7 -12.88 -4.28 -9.99
C TYR A 7 -12.48 -3.97 -8.54
N PHE A 8 -13.40 -3.42 -7.75
CA PHE A 8 -13.17 -3.15 -6.33
C PHE A 8 -12.79 -4.41 -5.55
N LYS A 9 -13.57 -5.48 -5.71
CA LYS A 9 -13.32 -6.74 -5.00
C LYS A 9 -11.97 -7.37 -5.39
N GLU A 10 -11.68 -7.43 -6.67
CA GLU A 10 -10.44 -8.00 -7.19
C GLU A 10 -9.21 -7.20 -6.72
N THR A 11 -9.29 -5.88 -6.80
CA THR A 11 -8.21 -5.00 -6.37
C THR A 11 -8.00 -5.07 -4.85
N ALA A 12 -9.07 -5.05 -4.07
CA ALA A 12 -9.00 -5.19 -2.62
C ALA A 12 -8.40 -6.54 -2.22
N TYR A 13 -8.84 -7.62 -2.85
CA TYR A 13 -8.28 -8.95 -2.60
C TYR A 13 -6.77 -9.00 -2.90
N LYS A 14 -6.35 -8.44 -4.02
CA LYS A 14 -4.94 -8.37 -4.42
C LYS A 14 -4.10 -7.60 -3.39
N ILE A 15 -4.57 -6.42 -2.99
CA ILE A 15 -3.86 -5.55 -2.06
C ILE A 15 -3.78 -6.19 -0.66
N PHE A 16 -4.88 -6.73 -0.16
CA PHE A 16 -4.94 -7.31 1.19
C PHE A 16 -4.17 -8.62 1.35
N ASN A 17 -3.83 -9.29 0.26
CA ASN A 17 -3.01 -10.50 0.27
C ASN A 17 -1.51 -10.25 0.13
N ILE A 18 -1.09 -8.99 0.12
CA ILE A 18 0.33 -8.64 0.11
C ILE A 18 0.76 -8.28 1.53
N ASP A 19 1.80 -8.94 2.02
CA ASP A 19 2.37 -8.64 3.32
C ASP A 19 2.96 -7.22 3.33
N SER A 20 2.43 -6.37 4.19
CA SER A 20 2.83 -4.97 4.25
C SER A 20 2.80 -4.41 5.68
N PRO A 21 3.42 -5.08 6.66
CA PRO A 21 3.53 -4.50 7.99
C PRO A 21 4.37 -3.22 7.93
N SER A 22 4.16 -2.32 8.90
CA SER A 22 4.89 -1.05 8.97
C SER A 22 6.41 -1.27 8.89
N GLY A 23 7.07 -0.56 7.98
CA GLY A 23 8.50 -0.72 7.69
C GLY A 23 8.83 -1.77 6.64
N TYR A 24 7.85 -2.55 6.18
CA TYR A 24 8.02 -3.54 5.11
C TYR A 24 7.01 -3.28 3.99
N SER A 25 7.19 -2.16 3.30
CA SER A 25 6.24 -1.66 2.29
C SER A 25 6.71 -1.79 0.83
N GLU A 26 7.87 -2.37 0.58
CA GLU A 26 8.43 -2.42 -0.77
C GLU A 26 7.54 -3.19 -1.75
N ASN A 27 7.02 -4.34 -1.34
CA ASN A 27 6.19 -5.18 -2.21
C ASN A 27 4.84 -4.54 -2.51
N ILE A 28 4.16 -4.00 -1.49
CA ILE A 28 2.89 -3.33 -1.70
C ILE A 28 3.04 -2.07 -2.55
N ASN A 29 4.12 -1.32 -2.36
CA ASN A 29 4.38 -0.12 -3.16
C ASN A 29 4.56 -0.43 -4.64
N LYS A 30 5.27 -1.51 -4.98
CA LYS A 30 5.40 -1.97 -6.37
C LYS A 30 4.05 -2.29 -6.98
N VAL A 31 3.21 -3.03 -6.26
CA VAL A 31 1.88 -3.40 -6.76
C VAL A 31 0.98 -2.18 -6.92
N LEU A 32 1.01 -1.23 -5.98
CA LEU A 32 0.24 0.01 -6.10
C LEU A 32 0.66 0.83 -7.31
N ILE A 33 1.96 0.96 -7.55
CA ILE A 33 2.48 1.67 -8.73
C ILE A 33 2.05 0.97 -10.02
N GLU A 34 2.14 -0.35 -10.08
CA GLU A 34 1.68 -1.14 -11.24
C GLU A 34 0.18 -0.95 -11.51
N LEU A 35 -0.65 -1.03 -10.47
CA LEU A 35 -2.10 -0.82 -10.60
C LEU A 35 -2.43 0.59 -11.09
N LEU A 36 -1.73 1.61 -10.61
CA LEU A 36 -1.90 2.98 -11.08
C LEU A 36 -1.43 3.17 -12.52
N ASN A 37 -0.33 2.52 -12.90
CA ASN A 37 0.16 2.53 -14.28
C ASN A 37 -0.83 1.87 -15.25
N GLU A 38 -1.47 0.77 -14.86
CA GLU A 38 -2.52 0.12 -15.65
C GLU A 38 -3.72 1.04 -15.89
N LEU A 39 -4.00 1.94 -14.94
CA LEU A 39 -5.05 2.95 -15.08
C LEU A 39 -4.60 4.19 -15.88
N GLY A 40 -3.37 4.23 -16.35
CA GLY A 40 -2.82 5.34 -17.13
C GLY A 40 -2.21 6.46 -16.30
N TYR A 41 -1.98 6.25 -15.01
CA TYR A 41 -1.37 7.24 -14.13
C TYR A 41 0.10 6.93 -13.84
N THR A 42 0.87 7.96 -13.58
CA THR A 42 2.25 7.84 -13.13
C THR A 42 2.36 8.23 -11.66
N ALA A 43 2.53 7.23 -10.81
CA ALA A 43 2.72 7.44 -9.38
C ALA A 43 4.20 7.66 -9.04
N THR A 44 4.44 8.34 -7.93
CA THR A 44 5.77 8.57 -7.39
C THR A 44 5.92 7.97 -6.01
N LEU A 45 7.13 7.56 -5.67
CA LEU A 45 7.47 7.08 -4.34
C LEU A 45 8.12 8.24 -3.55
N THR A 46 7.58 8.55 -2.38
CA THR A 46 8.16 9.57 -1.51
C THR A 46 9.36 9.03 -0.75
N ASN A 47 10.16 9.93 -0.17
CA ASN A 47 11.34 9.55 0.64
C ASN A 47 10.98 8.67 1.84
N LYS A 48 9.74 8.76 2.34
CA LYS A 48 9.25 7.93 3.45
C LYS A 48 8.62 6.61 2.99
N GLY A 49 8.65 6.31 1.70
CA GLY A 49 8.11 5.07 1.17
C GLY A 49 6.60 5.07 0.94
N ASN A 50 5.98 6.24 0.80
CA ASN A 50 4.57 6.36 0.44
C ASN A 50 4.42 6.47 -1.07
N VAL A 51 3.36 5.88 -1.61
CA VAL A 51 2.99 6.07 -3.02
C VAL A 51 2.10 7.30 -3.13
N ALA A 52 2.49 8.24 -3.99
CA ALA A 52 1.76 9.47 -4.22
C ALA A 52 1.39 9.62 -5.70
N LEU A 53 0.20 10.12 -5.93
CA LEU A 53 -0.31 10.40 -7.27
C LEU A 53 -0.90 11.80 -7.31
N LYS A 54 -0.54 12.57 -8.32
CA LYS A 54 -1.14 13.85 -8.61
C LYS A 54 -1.97 13.75 -9.89
N VAL A 55 -3.25 14.04 -9.76
CA VAL A 55 -4.17 14.14 -10.90
C VAL A 55 -4.44 15.61 -11.16
N VAL A 56 -4.21 16.03 -12.41
CA VAL A 56 -4.43 17.42 -12.82
C VAL A 56 -5.93 17.65 -12.98
N GLY A 57 -6.46 18.65 -12.28
CA GLY A 57 -7.83 19.09 -12.39
C GLY A 57 -7.98 20.38 -13.19
N GLU A 58 -9.16 20.98 -13.18
CA GLU A 58 -9.45 22.22 -13.89
C GLU A 58 -8.75 23.45 -13.29
N SER A 59 -8.56 23.46 -11.96
CA SER A 59 -7.94 24.57 -11.23
C SER A 59 -6.59 24.18 -10.68
N SER A 60 -5.59 25.06 -10.86
CA SER A 60 -4.28 24.94 -10.21
C SER A 60 -4.18 25.70 -8.89
N GLU A 61 -5.20 26.49 -8.55
CA GLU A 61 -5.19 27.34 -7.34
C GLU A 61 -5.63 26.58 -6.09
N LYS A 62 -6.49 25.56 -6.27
CA LYS A 62 -7.02 24.74 -5.17
C LYS A 62 -6.72 23.27 -5.41
N THR A 63 -6.14 22.64 -4.42
CA THR A 63 -5.85 21.21 -4.45
C THR A 63 -6.60 20.50 -3.34
N VAL A 64 -7.25 19.40 -3.69
CA VAL A 64 -7.85 18.47 -2.71
C VAL A 64 -6.93 17.26 -2.61
N ALA A 65 -6.59 16.88 -1.41
CA ALA A 65 -5.78 15.69 -1.17
C ALA A 65 -6.59 14.66 -0.37
N THR A 66 -6.43 13.40 -0.75
CA THR A 66 -6.94 12.25 0.01
C THR A 66 -5.78 11.34 0.37
N SER A 67 -5.90 10.67 1.50
CA SER A 67 -4.90 9.69 1.91
C SER A 67 -5.58 8.46 2.52
N ALA A 68 -4.94 7.32 2.34
CA ALA A 68 -5.34 6.06 2.94
C ALA A 68 -4.10 5.24 3.24
N HIS A 69 -4.18 4.37 4.23
CA HIS A 69 -3.08 3.46 4.55
C HIS A 69 -3.33 2.07 3.94
N VAL A 70 -2.24 1.39 3.63
CA VAL A 70 -2.24 0.01 3.13
C VAL A 70 -1.41 -0.93 4.02
N ASP A 71 -0.77 -0.40 5.06
CA ASP A 71 -0.03 -1.21 6.00
C ASP A 71 -0.97 -2.12 6.80
N THR A 72 -0.52 -3.34 6.99
CA THR A 72 -1.23 -4.38 7.72
C THR A 72 -0.66 -4.55 9.12
N LEU A 73 -1.38 -5.26 9.97
CA LEU A 73 -0.82 -5.73 11.22
C LEU A 73 0.33 -6.69 10.95
N GLY A 74 1.34 -6.65 11.80
CA GLY A 74 2.50 -7.51 11.66
C GLY A 74 3.23 -7.74 12.97
N LEU A 75 4.03 -8.79 12.98
CA LEU A 75 4.88 -9.17 14.09
C LEU A 75 6.31 -9.33 13.59
N MET A 76 7.27 -8.93 14.40
CA MET A 76 8.67 -9.11 14.10
C MET A 76 9.25 -10.19 15.01
N VAL A 77 9.98 -11.13 14.43
CA VAL A 77 10.71 -12.15 15.20
C VAL A 77 11.91 -11.48 15.87
N ARG A 78 11.98 -11.56 17.19
CA ARG A 78 13.13 -11.06 17.98
C ARG A 78 14.20 -12.10 18.13
N SER A 79 13.81 -13.34 18.40
CA SER A 79 14.73 -14.46 18.55
C SER A 79 14.02 -15.79 18.37
N ILE A 80 14.80 -16.82 18.10
CA ILE A 80 14.36 -18.20 18.03
C ILE A 80 15.00 -18.93 19.19
N SER A 81 14.17 -19.56 20.03
CA SER A 81 14.63 -20.34 21.16
C SER A 81 15.12 -21.73 20.72
N GLY A 82 15.93 -22.39 21.57
CA GLY A 82 16.48 -23.71 21.26
C GLY A 82 15.44 -24.82 21.06
N ASP A 83 14.23 -24.64 21.60
CA ASP A 83 13.09 -25.56 21.43
C ASP A 83 12.24 -25.26 20.17
N GLY A 84 12.66 -24.31 19.35
CA GLY A 84 11.95 -23.93 18.12
C GLY A 84 10.84 -22.89 18.32
N THR A 85 10.61 -22.39 19.53
CA THR A 85 9.64 -21.31 19.76
C THR A 85 10.21 -19.96 19.33
N LEU A 86 9.32 -19.04 18.93
CA LEU A 86 9.68 -17.71 18.50
C LEU A 86 9.33 -16.69 19.59
N LYS A 87 10.26 -15.80 19.85
CA LYS A 87 9.98 -14.57 20.59
C LYS A 87 9.67 -13.46 19.59
N ILE A 88 8.51 -12.85 19.71
CA ILE A 88 8.01 -11.86 18.76
C ILE A 88 7.74 -10.52 19.46
N THR A 89 7.74 -9.46 18.66
CA THR A 89 7.31 -8.13 19.06
C THR A 89 6.36 -7.55 18.03
N ARG A 90 5.53 -6.62 18.43
CA ARG A 90 4.66 -5.88 17.50
C ARG A 90 5.50 -4.94 16.63
N VAL A 91 5.07 -4.82 15.42
CA VAL A 91 5.59 -3.79 14.51
C VAL A 91 4.77 -2.51 14.65
#